data_d4e437883d77092a682d83f719497e37
#
_entry.id   d4e437883d77092a682d83f719497e37
#
_cell.length_a   1.000
_cell.length_b   1.000
_cell.length_c   1.000
_cell.angle_alpha   90.00
_cell.angle_beta   90.00
_cell.angle_gamma   90.00
#
_symmetry.space_group_name_H-M   'P 1'
#
loop_
_entity.id
_entity.type
_entity.pdbx_description
1 polymer ?
#
loop_
_entity_poly.entity_id
_entity_poly.type
_entity_poly.pdbx_seq_one_letter_code
_entity_poly.pdbx_strand_id
1 'polypeptide(L)'
;PTPTPPDSSVAAETQRNSSLPMDSIVTAINSANLGLNPYIDYSDGAGAYLSEFMGYHGVWYKAMMDSLNLPCYTAGHVHVGGLIDWEIAREAAKVTLREVIKIVDEYKNLPGDINEDGVVSILDMLFIVFHILGNIELRGDKFVIADLNADLTVDIYDLVLISDIILNY
;
A
#
# COMPACT_ATOMS: atom_id res chain seq x y z
N PRO A 1 29.53 -3.14 -5.78
CA PRO A 1 28.83 -3.99 -6.75
C PRO A 1 27.48 -3.38 -7.05
N THR A 2 27.22 -3.16 -8.33
CA THR A 2 25.94 -2.64 -8.78
C THR A 2 24.86 -3.68 -8.48
N PRO A 3 23.74 -3.32 -7.82
CA PRO A 3 22.66 -4.27 -7.58
C PRO A 3 22.16 -4.82 -8.92
N THR A 4 22.20 -6.13 -9.06
CA THR A 4 21.60 -6.78 -10.21
C THR A 4 20.12 -6.97 -9.92
N PRO A 5 19.21 -6.45 -10.76
CA PRO A 5 17.77 -6.69 -10.58
C PRO A 5 17.48 -8.19 -10.54
N PRO A 6 16.50 -8.64 -9.74
CA PRO A 6 16.07 -10.05 -9.72
C PRO A 6 15.51 -10.50 -11.07
N ASP A 7 15.16 -9.57 -11.92
CA ASP A 7 14.59 -9.78 -13.24
C ASP A 7 15.57 -9.33 -14.31
N SER A 8 15.99 -10.24 -15.17
CA SER A 8 16.94 -9.97 -16.26
C SER A 8 16.39 -9.06 -17.37
N SER A 9 15.08 -8.84 -17.42
CA SER A 9 14.44 -7.91 -18.36
C SER A 9 14.61 -6.44 -17.94
N VAL A 10 14.99 -6.18 -16.69
CA VAL A 10 15.21 -4.85 -16.13
C VAL A 10 16.70 -4.52 -16.19
N ALA A 11 17.03 -3.35 -16.71
CA ALA A 11 18.42 -2.90 -16.77
C ALA A 11 19.03 -2.79 -15.38
N ALA A 12 20.33 -3.09 -15.25
CA ALA A 12 21.09 -2.76 -14.05
C ALA A 12 20.97 -1.26 -13.77
N GLU A 13 20.98 -0.87 -12.51
CA GLU A 13 20.86 0.54 -12.07
C GLU A 13 19.48 1.19 -12.33
N THR A 14 18.44 0.41 -12.67
CA THR A 14 17.08 0.93 -12.73
C THR A 14 16.67 1.43 -11.36
N GLN A 15 16.51 2.74 -11.23
CA GLN A 15 16.09 3.37 -9.97
C GLN A 15 14.65 3.01 -9.64
N ARG A 16 14.41 2.70 -8.36
CA ARG A 16 13.07 2.46 -7.82
C ARG A 16 12.93 3.19 -6.49
N ASN A 17 11.80 3.85 -6.32
CA ASN A 17 11.52 4.62 -5.11
C ASN A 17 10.64 3.81 -4.15
N SER A 18 10.81 4.08 -2.85
CA SER A 18 9.91 3.61 -1.82
C SER A 18 8.52 4.22 -1.99
N SER A 19 7.49 3.43 -1.71
CA SER A 19 6.11 3.89 -1.61
C SER A 19 5.60 3.96 -0.16
N LEU A 20 6.49 3.77 0.83
CA LEU A 20 6.13 3.97 2.25
C LEU A 20 5.73 5.43 2.50
N PRO A 21 4.81 5.70 3.46
CA PRO A 21 4.40 7.05 3.85
C PRO A 21 5.50 7.74 4.67
N MET A 22 6.64 8.05 4.05
CA MET A 22 7.85 8.49 4.72
C MET A 22 7.66 9.75 5.57
N ASP A 23 6.93 10.76 5.05
CA ASP A 23 6.68 12.01 5.79
C ASP A 23 5.83 11.76 7.05
N SER A 24 4.81 10.90 6.94
CA SER A 24 3.98 10.49 8.09
C SER A 24 4.80 9.72 9.12
N ILE A 25 5.66 8.80 8.67
CA ILE A 25 6.55 8.02 9.55
C ILE A 25 7.50 8.96 10.31
N VAL A 26 8.19 9.87 9.61
CA VAL A 26 9.10 10.84 10.23
C VAL A 26 8.36 11.71 11.24
N THR A 27 7.19 12.23 10.87
CA THR A 27 6.35 13.04 11.76
C THR A 27 5.93 12.28 13.01
N ALA A 28 5.49 11.03 12.85
CA ALA A 28 5.05 10.18 13.94
C ALA A 28 6.19 9.81 14.91
N ILE A 29 7.39 9.50 14.38
CA ILE A 29 8.56 9.18 15.21
C ILE A 29 9.01 10.43 16.00
N ASN A 30 9.01 11.62 15.38
CA ASN A 30 9.30 12.87 16.08
C ASN A 30 8.29 13.13 17.21
N SER A 31 7.02 12.90 16.95
CA SER A 31 5.94 13.09 17.93
C SER A 31 6.00 12.08 19.08
N ALA A 32 6.58 10.92 18.88
CA ALA A 32 6.75 9.88 19.89
C ALA A 32 7.84 10.20 20.93
N ASN A 33 8.63 11.26 20.74
CA ASN A 33 9.67 11.72 21.67
C ASN A 33 10.66 10.63 22.12
N LEU A 34 11.07 9.77 21.17
CA LEU A 34 12.00 8.67 21.45
C LEU A 34 13.47 9.10 21.51
N GLY A 35 13.78 10.39 21.41
CA GLY A 35 15.13 10.89 21.34
C GLY A 35 15.86 10.57 20.03
N LEU A 36 15.11 10.20 18.98
CA LEU A 36 15.61 9.93 17.65
C LEU A 36 15.53 11.18 16.78
N ASN A 37 16.35 11.20 15.73
CA ASN A 37 16.31 12.22 14.68
C ASN A 37 16.04 11.53 13.32
N PRO A 38 14.79 11.16 13.02
CA PRO A 38 14.46 10.50 11.77
C PRO A 38 14.58 11.47 10.59
N TYR A 39 14.98 10.95 9.44
CA TYR A 39 15.02 11.71 8.19
C TYR A 39 14.73 10.80 7.01
N ILE A 40 14.32 11.41 5.90
CA ILE A 40 14.14 10.72 4.61
C ILE A 40 15.45 10.86 3.85
N ASP A 41 16.01 9.74 3.42
CA ASP A 41 17.18 9.75 2.58
C ASP A 41 16.77 9.88 1.11
N TYR A 42 17.15 10.98 0.49
CA TYR A 42 16.93 11.27 -0.92
C TYR A 42 18.21 11.07 -1.76
N SER A 43 19.29 10.54 -1.17
CA SER A 43 20.63 10.48 -1.77
C SER A 43 20.94 9.15 -2.47
N ASP A 44 20.03 8.58 -3.23
CA ASP A 44 20.26 7.41 -4.09
C ASP A 44 21.03 6.26 -3.43
N GLY A 45 20.46 5.62 -2.44
CA GLY A 45 21.05 4.41 -1.87
C GLY A 45 20.57 4.14 -0.45
N ALA A 46 19.97 2.98 -0.25
CA ALA A 46 19.53 2.53 1.08
C ALA A 46 20.72 2.06 1.97
N GLY A 47 21.89 2.64 1.79
CA GLY A 47 23.13 2.25 2.45
C GLY A 47 23.76 1.02 1.78
N ALA A 48 24.93 1.14 1.19
CA ALA A 48 25.65 0.10 0.48
C ALA A 48 25.51 -1.30 1.13
N TYR A 49 25.55 -2.36 0.34
CA TYR A 49 25.50 -3.77 0.75
C TYR A 49 24.09 -4.36 0.91
N LEU A 50 23.89 -5.15 1.99
CA LEU A 50 22.73 -5.99 2.19
C LEU A 50 21.42 -5.18 2.37
N SER A 51 21.49 -4.04 3.02
CA SER A 51 20.33 -3.16 3.26
C SER A 51 19.76 -2.61 1.95
N GLU A 52 20.62 -2.17 1.04
CA GLU A 52 20.23 -1.69 -0.27
C GLU A 52 19.64 -2.82 -1.13
N PHE A 53 20.28 -4.00 -1.12
CA PHE A 53 19.77 -5.18 -1.80
C PHE A 53 18.38 -5.57 -1.30
N MET A 54 18.15 -5.62 0.00
CA MET A 54 16.86 -5.94 0.60
C MET A 54 15.81 -4.87 0.25
N GLY A 55 16.17 -3.59 0.37
CA GLY A 55 15.29 -2.48 0.03
C GLY A 55 14.88 -2.51 -1.44
N TYR A 56 15.83 -2.72 -2.34
CA TYR A 56 15.57 -2.82 -3.78
C TYR A 56 14.63 -3.99 -4.12
N HIS A 57 14.83 -5.15 -3.52
CA HIS A 57 13.97 -6.32 -3.75
C HIS A 57 12.53 -6.06 -3.29
N GLY A 58 12.34 -5.37 -2.17
CA GLY A 58 11.01 -4.98 -1.70
C GLY A 58 10.27 -4.10 -2.70
N VAL A 59 10.89 -3.02 -3.16
CA VAL A 59 10.27 -2.10 -4.14
C VAL A 59 10.12 -2.72 -5.52
N TRP A 60 11.03 -3.61 -5.92
CA TRP A 60 10.90 -4.40 -7.15
C TRP A 60 9.70 -5.34 -7.06
N TYR A 61 9.53 -6.05 -5.94
CA TYR A 61 8.40 -6.96 -5.73
C TYR A 61 7.07 -6.20 -5.84
N LYS A 62 6.98 -5.01 -5.22
CA LYS A 62 5.79 -4.18 -5.38
C LYS A 62 5.51 -3.84 -6.85
N ALA A 63 6.51 -3.38 -7.59
CA ALA A 63 6.34 -3.07 -9.00
C ALA A 63 5.91 -4.29 -9.84
N MET A 64 6.38 -5.48 -9.48
CA MET A 64 5.93 -6.73 -10.09
C MET A 64 4.46 -7.02 -9.77
N MET A 65 4.05 -6.87 -8.50
CA MET A 65 2.65 -7.05 -8.10
C MET A 65 1.73 -6.06 -8.80
N ASP A 66 2.13 -4.78 -8.87
CA ASP A 66 1.37 -3.75 -9.60
C ASP A 66 1.19 -4.14 -11.09
N SER A 67 2.23 -4.68 -11.73
CA SER A 67 2.15 -5.13 -13.13
C SER A 67 1.21 -6.33 -13.37
N LEU A 68 0.94 -7.09 -12.32
CA LEU A 68 0.05 -8.25 -12.33
C LEU A 68 -1.36 -7.92 -11.80
N ASN A 69 -1.62 -6.67 -11.40
CA ASN A 69 -2.82 -6.24 -10.68
C ASN A 69 -3.07 -7.07 -9.41
N LEU A 70 -2.01 -7.37 -8.67
CA LEU A 70 -2.08 -8.10 -7.41
C LEU A 70 -1.79 -7.16 -6.23
N PRO A 71 -2.45 -7.35 -5.08
CA PRO A 71 -2.33 -6.45 -3.95
C PRO A 71 -0.92 -6.46 -3.35
N CYS A 72 -0.24 -5.32 -3.40
CA CYS A 72 0.95 -4.98 -2.64
C CYS A 72 0.95 -3.46 -2.42
N TYR A 73 0.25 -3.01 -1.41
CA TYR A 73 -0.11 -1.61 -1.25
C TYR A 73 1.08 -0.67 -1.09
N THR A 74 2.14 -1.12 -0.38
CA THR A 74 3.33 -0.30 -0.19
C THR A 74 4.57 -1.14 0.02
N ALA A 75 5.73 -0.62 -0.36
CA ALA A 75 7.03 -1.23 -0.11
C ALA A 75 8.12 -0.17 0.04
N GLY A 76 9.13 -0.49 0.81
CA GLY A 76 10.28 0.38 1.02
C GLY A 76 11.20 -0.17 2.09
N HIS A 77 12.15 0.65 2.50
CA HIS A 77 13.15 0.29 3.48
C HIS A 77 13.24 1.37 4.57
N VAL A 78 13.26 0.94 5.82
CA VAL A 78 13.52 1.79 6.97
C VAL A 78 14.78 1.28 7.66
N HIS A 79 15.81 2.11 7.71
CA HIS A 79 17.06 1.78 8.34
C HIS A 79 17.08 2.25 9.81
N VAL A 80 17.48 1.38 10.71
CA VAL A 80 17.66 1.72 12.13
C VAL A 80 19.14 1.66 12.47
N GLY A 81 19.67 2.74 13.07
CA GLY A 81 21.08 2.83 13.42
C GLY A 81 21.52 1.76 14.42
N GLY A 82 22.65 1.12 14.15
CA GLY A 82 23.14 -0.04 14.93
C GLY A 82 23.55 0.27 16.38
N LEU A 83 23.61 1.54 16.76
CA LEU A 83 23.93 1.97 18.13
C LEU A 83 22.69 2.42 18.93
N ILE A 84 21.50 2.31 18.35
CA ILE A 84 20.25 2.67 19.03
C ILE A 84 19.90 1.56 20.02
N ASP A 85 19.47 1.95 21.22
CA ASP A 85 18.95 1.03 22.22
C ASP A 85 17.79 0.19 21.67
N TRP A 86 17.76 -1.08 22.03
CA TRP A 86 16.77 -2.02 21.53
C TRP A 86 15.32 -1.60 21.79
N GLU A 87 15.04 -1.09 23.00
CA GLU A 87 13.67 -0.69 23.36
C GLU A 87 13.22 0.52 22.53
N ILE A 88 14.14 1.48 22.30
CA ILE A 88 13.88 2.64 21.45
C ILE A 88 13.67 2.20 20.00
N ALA A 89 14.50 1.31 19.47
CA ALA A 89 14.36 0.76 18.13
C ALA A 89 13.02 0.02 17.95
N ARG A 90 12.61 -0.76 18.95
CA ARG A 90 11.32 -1.46 18.95
C ARG A 90 10.14 -0.51 18.92
N GLU A 91 10.16 0.55 19.73
CA GLU A 91 9.08 1.54 19.73
C GLU A 91 9.04 2.33 18.40
N ALA A 92 10.18 2.70 17.83
CA ALA A 92 10.25 3.32 16.52
C ALA A 92 9.67 2.41 15.42
N ALA A 93 9.98 1.12 15.45
CA ALA A 93 9.39 0.15 14.52
C ALA A 93 7.87 0.04 14.66
N LYS A 94 7.33 0.05 15.90
CA LYS A 94 5.88 0.05 16.12
C LYS A 94 5.21 1.30 15.58
N VAL A 95 5.82 2.48 15.78
CA VAL A 95 5.32 3.75 15.24
C VAL A 95 5.30 3.69 13.72
N THR A 96 6.39 3.24 13.11
CA THR A 96 6.50 3.06 11.65
C THR A 96 5.40 2.14 11.13
N LEU A 97 5.21 0.96 11.73
CA LEU A 97 4.20 -0.01 11.31
C LEU A 97 2.77 0.55 11.43
N ARG A 98 2.47 1.37 12.45
CA ARG A 98 1.16 2.01 12.56
C ARG A 98 0.87 2.95 11.39
N GLU A 99 1.87 3.71 10.94
CA GLU A 99 1.69 4.60 9.78
C GLU A 99 1.53 3.80 8.47
N VAL A 100 2.25 2.69 8.32
CA VAL A 100 2.08 1.78 7.18
C VAL A 100 0.69 1.13 7.18
N ILE A 101 0.20 0.69 8.35
CA ILE A 101 -1.14 0.09 8.49
C ILE A 101 -2.22 1.09 8.07
N LYS A 102 -2.12 2.37 8.44
CA LYS A 102 -3.09 3.40 8.01
C LYS A 102 -3.24 3.45 6.49
N ILE A 103 -2.11 3.45 5.77
CA ILE A 103 -2.13 3.44 4.30
C ILE A 103 -2.78 2.16 3.76
N VAL A 104 -2.46 1.01 4.34
CA VAL A 104 -3.09 -0.27 3.93
C VAL A 104 -4.60 -0.25 4.18
N ASP A 105 -5.02 0.31 5.32
CA ASP A 105 -6.44 0.43 5.65
C ASP A 105 -7.17 1.41 4.71
N GLU A 106 -6.51 2.50 4.29
CA GLU A 106 -7.04 3.42 3.27
C GLU A 106 -7.27 2.71 1.94
N TYR A 107 -6.32 1.90 1.48
CA TYR A 107 -6.47 1.11 0.25
C TYR A 107 -7.55 0.04 0.37
N LYS A 108 -7.62 -0.66 1.51
CA LYS A 108 -8.64 -1.69 1.74
C LYS A 108 -10.06 -1.15 1.83
N ASN A 109 -10.21 0.10 2.27
CA ASN A 109 -11.49 0.75 2.42
C ASN A 109 -11.81 1.70 1.24
N LEU A 110 -11.16 1.53 0.10
CA LEU A 110 -11.45 2.32 -1.09
C LEU A 110 -12.88 2.05 -1.55
N PRO A 111 -13.78 3.05 -1.50
CA PRO A 111 -15.17 2.84 -1.91
C PRO A 111 -15.26 2.35 -3.35
N GLY A 112 -15.94 1.23 -3.55
CA GLY A 112 -16.08 0.58 -4.85
C GLY A 112 -15.01 -0.46 -5.19
N ASP A 113 -13.92 -0.60 -4.44
CA ASP A 113 -12.90 -1.64 -4.63
C ASP A 113 -13.30 -2.93 -3.87
N ILE A 114 -14.24 -3.67 -4.43
CA ILE A 114 -14.88 -4.83 -3.77
C ILE A 114 -13.96 -6.06 -3.78
N ASN A 115 -13.08 -6.15 -4.78
CA ASN A 115 -12.11 -7.25 -4.89
C ASN A 115 -10.82 -6.98 -4.10
N GLU A 116 -10.66 -5.77 -3.56
CA GLU A 116 -9.51 -5.33 -2.75
C GLU A 116 -8.18 -5.36 -3.52
N ASP A 117 -8.21 -5.10 -4.84
CA ASP A 117 -6.99 -5.05 -5.67
C ASP A 117 -6.33 -3.65 -5.71
N GLY A 118 -6.96 -2.65 -5.10
CA GLY A 118 -6.50 -1.27 -5.02
C GLY A 118 -6.93 -0.38 -6.19
N VAL A 119 -7.80 -0.88 -7.07
CA VAL A 119 -8.30 -0.15 -8.24
C VAL A 119 -9.80 -0.38 -8.41
N VAL A 120 -10.59 0.70 -8.43
CA VAL A 120 -12.01 0.59 -8.77
C VAL A 120 -12.16 0.37 -10.28
N SER A 121 -12.68 -0.78 -10.66
CA SER A 121 -12.72 -1.23 -12.05
C SER A 121 -14.04 -1.93 -12.40
N ILE A 122 -14.18 -2.34 -13.67
CA ILE A 122 -15.33 -3.14 -14.12
C ILE A 122 -15.43 -4.50 -13.40
N LEU A 123 -14.32 -5.00 -12.84
CA LEU A 123 -14.34 -6.26 -12.07
C LEU A 123 -15.12 -6.07 -10.76
N ASP A 124 -14.99 -4.93 -10.11
CA ASP A 124 -15.75 -4.60 -8.89
C ASP A 124 -17.24 -4.42 -9.19
N MET A 125 -17.52 -3.73 -10.29
CA MET A 125 -18.89 -3.57 -10.79
C MET A 125 -19.59 -4.93 -10.97
N LEU A 126 -18.87 -5.96 -11.43
CA LEU A 126 -19.43 -7.31 -11.56
C LEU A 126 -19.82 -7.92 -10.20
N PHE A 127 -19.14 -7.62 -9.10
CA PHE A 127 -19.54 -8.08 -7.77
C PHE A 127 -20.89 -7.49 -7.35
N ILE A 128 -21.14 -6.20 -7.63
CA ILE A 128 -22.46 -5.58 -7.39
C ILE A 128 -23.53 -6.27 -8.25
N VAL A 129 -23.25 -6.48 -9.53
CA VAL A 129 -24.18 -7.18 -10.44
C VAL A 129 -24.51 -8.57 -9.93
N PHE A 130 -23.50 -9.36 -9.53
CA PHE A 130 -23.73 -10.71 -9.01
C PHE A 130 -24.49 -10.71 -7.68
N HIS A 131 -24.29 -9.69 -6.85
CA HIS A 131 -25.06 -9.51 -5.62
C HIS A 131 -26.54 -9.23 -5.92
N ILE A 132 -26.83 -8.28 -6.81
CA ILE A 132 -28.20 -7.92 -7.24
C ILE A 132 -28.92 -9.12 -7.85
N LEU A 133 -28.22 -9.94 -8.64
CA LEU A 133 -28.76 -11.15 -9.25
C LEU A 133 -28.90 -12.33 -8.27
N GLY A 134 -28.46 -12.18 -7.03
CA GLY A 134 -28.49 -13.23 -6.01
C GLY A 134 -27.49 -14.37 -6.24
N ASN A 135 -26.50 -14.20 -7.12
CA ASN A 135 -25.47 -15.20 -7.38
C ASN A 135 -24.41 -15.24 -6.26
N ILE A 136 -24.16 -14.11 -5.62
CA ILE A 136 -23.30 -13.97 -4.44
C ILE A 136 -24.01 -13.11 -3.40
N GLU A 137 -23.56 -13.16 -2.17
CA GLU A 137 -24.00 -12.26 -1.10
C GLU A 137 -22.79 -11.48 -0.58
N LEU A 138 -22.75 -10.18 -0.81
CA LEU A 138 -21.76 -9.29 -0.20
C LEU A 138 -22.11 -9.10 1.27
N ARG A 139 -21.12 -9.23 2.15
CA ARG A 139 -21.26 -9.12 3.62
C ARG A 139 -20.06 -8.43 4.22
N GLY A 140 -20.22 -7.85 5.44
CA GLY A 140 -19.15 -7.20 6.19
C GLY A 140 -18.55 -6.04 5.41
N ASP A 141 -17.23 -5.96 5.39
CA ASP A 141 -16.50 -4.86 4.75
C ASP A 141 -16.81 -4.72 3.26
N LYS A 142 -16.98 -5.84 2.55
CA LYS A 142 -17.34 -5.83 1.12
C LYS A 142 -18.72 -5.25 0.85
N PHE A 143 -19.66 -5.43 1.76
CA PHE A 143 -20.97 -4.78 1.67
C PHE A 143 -20.83 -3.27 1.84
N VAL A 144 -20.06 -2.83 2.85
CA VAL A 144 -19.85 -1.40 3.14
C VAL A 144 -19.13 -0.70 1.98
N ILE A 145 -18.15 -1.37 1.36
CA ILE A 145 -17.40 -0.84 0.21
C ILE A 145 -18.29 -0.75 -1.04
N ALA A 146 -19.24 -1.67 -1.19
CA ALA A 146 -20.15 -1.73 -2.33
C ALA A 146 -21.36 -0.79 -2.20
N ASP A 147 -21.78 -0.45 -0.98
CA ASP A 147 -22.85 0.50 -0.69
C ASP A 147 -22.32 1.95 -0.81
N LEU A 148 -22.25 2.44 -2.04
CA LEU A 148 -21.60 3.71 -2.38
C LEU A 148 -22.44 4.94 -2.02
N ASN A 149 -23.77 4.76 -1.89
CA ASN A 149 -24.68 5.83 -1.46
C ASN A 149 -25.00 5.79 0.05
N ALA A 150 -24.48 4.79 0.77
CA ALA A 150 -24.66 4.58 2.20
C ALA A 150 -26.13 4.48 2.64
N ASP A 151 -26.99 3.86 1.81
CA ASP A 151 -28.41 3.66 2.13
C ASP A 151 -28.69 2.30 2.79
N LEU A 152 -27.65 1.52 3.07
CA LEU A 152 -27.68 0.17 3.67
C LEU A 152 -28.25 -0.91 2.75
N THR A 153 -28.27 -0.66 1.46
CA THR A 153 -28.59 -1.64 0.41
C THR A 153 -27.52 -1.62 -0.67
N VAL A 154 -27.25 -2.76 -1.31
CA VAL A 154 -26.38 -2.79 -2.49
C VAL A 154 -27.27 -3.11 -3.68
N ASP A 155 -27.55 -2.10 -4.50
CA ASP A 155 -28.52 -2.20 -5.59
C ASP A 155 -28.07 -1.46 -6.88
N ILE A 156 -29.03 -1.17 -7.75
CA ILE A 156 -28.77 -0.52 -9.04
C ILE A 156 -28.22 0.90 -8.89
N TYR A 157 -28.49 1.59 -7.78
CA TYR A 157 -27.97 2.94 -7.55
C TYR A 157 -26.46 2.89 -7.31
N ASP A 158 -25.95 1.87 -6.57
CA ASP A 158 -24.51 1.66 -6.37
C ASP A 158 -23.83 1.26 -7.68
N LEU A 159 -24.54 0.46 -8.52
CA LEU A 159 -24.04 0.12 -9.84
C LEU A 159 -23.84 1.36 -10.73
N VAL A 160 -24.74 2.34 -10.64
CA VAL A 160 -24.60 3.62 -11.34
C VAL A 160 -23.43 4.42 -10.78
N LEU A 161 -23.30 4.50 -9.45
CA LEU A 161 -22.23 5.25 -8.82
C LEU A 161 -20.85 4.67 -9.12
N ILE A 162 -20.67 3.34 -9.08
CA ILE A 162 -19.40 2.73 -9.42
C ILE A 162 -19.05 2.94 -10.91
N SER A 163 -20.04 2.91 -11.79
CA SER A 163 -19.83 3.21 -13.21
C SER A 163 -19.33 4.64 -13.42
N ASP A 164 -19.85 5.59 -12.64
CA ASP A 164 -19.44 6.99 -12.69
C ASP A 164 -17.99 7.18 -12.19
N ILE A 165 -17.61 6.46 -11.13
CA ILE A 165 -16.22 6.41 -10.66
C ILE A 165 -15.30 5.91 -11.77
N ILE A 166 -15.61 4.77 -12.39
CA ILE A 166 -14.78 4.14 -13.43
C ILE A 166 -14.60 5.04 -14.67
N LEU A 167 -15.64 5.79 -15.05
CA LEU A 167 -15.62 6.63 -16.26
C LEU A 167 -14.93 7.98 -16.05
N ASN A 168 -14.78 8.45 -14.81
CA ASN A 168 -14.19 9.75 -14.49
C ASN A 168 -12.76 9.64 -13.93
N TYR A 169 -12.20 8.44 -13.86
CA TYR A 169 -10.79 8.16 -13.57
C TYR A 169 -10.01 8.01 -14.87
#